data_b068d4970495cfa465abf0d44e75b053
#
_entry.id   b068d4970495cfa465abf0d44e75b053
#
_cell.length_a   1.000
_cell.length_b   1.000
_cell.length_c   1.000
_cell.angle_alpha   90.00
_cell.angle_beta   90.00
_cell.angle_gamma   90.00
#
_symmetry.space_group_name_H-M   'P 1'
#
loop_
_entity.id
_entity.type
_entity.pdbx_description
1 polymer ?
#
loop_
_entity_poly.entity_id
_entity_poly.type
_entity_poly.pdbx_seq_one_letter_code
_entity_poly.pdbx_strand_id
1 'polypeptide(L)'
;VENRYLFTNLKECSMRYRVLSYPSPLQSRAEGCTVDSGRVNLPALEPGETGYACIAAWENPEIREKFFSKGDVLELEAIGLDGKSVCTRTYPISFAKSYFEGQLASLKRTGKGCCVNEADSLITLCSDWVDISFRRNDATIYSVLRKKDNRIIPLKDGPLPVGMQMKLVS
;
A
#
# COMPACT_ATOMS: atom_id res chain seq x y z
N VAL A 1 -9.09 -22.03 -0.22
CA VAL A 1 -8.67 -22.31 1.17
C VAL A 1 -8.18 -23.76 1.27
N GLU A 2 -7.26 -24.00 2.18
CA GLU A 2 -6.72 -25.30 2.53
C GLU A 2 -6.92 -25.53 4.03
N ASN A 3 -7.45 -26.68 4.43
CA ASN A 3 -7.57 -27.05 5.82
C ASN A 3 -6.26 -27.66 6.32
N ARG A 4 -5.54 -26.92 7.15
CA ARG A 4 -4.26 -27.33 7.77
C ARG A 4 -4.41 -27.79 9.21
N TYR A 5 -5.62 -27.91 9.73
CA TYR A 5 -5.84 -28.56 11.02
C TYR A 5 -5.56 -30.06 10.91
N LEU A 6 -5.25 -30.69 12.03
CA LEU A 6 -4.98 -32.12 12.10
C LEU A 6 -6.27 -32.96 12.34
N PHE A 7 -7.25 -32.36 13.03
CA PHE A 7 -8.43 -33.09 13.51
C PHE A 7 -9.75 -32.30 13.42
N THR A 8 -9.72 -31.10 12.84
CA THR A 8 -10.86 -30.18 12.82
C THR A 8 -11.36 -30.01 11.40
N ASN A 9 -12.67 -30.17 11.18
CA ASN A 9 -13.26 -29.81 9.90
C ASN A 9 -13.34 -28.29 9.75
N LEU A 10 -13.02 -27.76 8.57
CA LEU A 10 -12.93 -26.30 8.37
C LEU A 10 -14.25 -25.56 8.59
N LYS A 11 -15.41 -26.23 8.41
CA LYS A 11 -16.74 -25.65 8.68
C LYS A 11 -16.97 -25.29 10.14
N GLU A 12 -16.19 -25.86 11.08
CA GLU A 12 -16.28 -25.55 12.51
C GLU A 12 -15.57 -24.23 12.86
N CYS A 13 -14.72 -23.75 11.95
CA CYS A 13 -14.05 -22.46 12.06
C CYS A 13 -14.92 -21.35 11.48
N SER A 14 -14.53 -20.12 11.67
CA SER A 14 -15.17 -18.99 11.02
C SER A 14 -14.15 -18.10 10.32
N MET A 15 -14.62 -17.40 9.29
CA MET A 15 -13.80 -16.42 8.58
C MET A 15 -14.62 -15.15 8.38
N ARG A 16 -13.95 -14.01 8.58
CA ARG A 16 -14.50 -12.68 8.33
C ARG A 16 -13.76 -12.01 7.21
N TYR A 17 -14.44 -11.11 6.51
CA TYR A 17 -13.79 -10.21 5.58
C TYR A 17 -14.06 -8.76 5.96
N ARG A 18 -13.13 -7.89 5.61
CA ARG A 18 -13.28 -6.44 5.61
C ARG A 18 -12.74 -5.89 4.30
N VAL A 19 -13.47 -4.99 3.70
CA VAL A 19 -12.99 -4.16 2.60
C VAL A 19 -12.62 -2.81 3.16
N LEU A 20 -11.37 -2.45 3.04
CA LEU A 20 -10.80 -1.23 3.59
C LEU A 20 -10.50 -0.24 2.47
N SER A 21 -10.79 1.04 2.72
CA SER A 21 -10.34 2.15 1.88
C SER A 21 -9.40 3.03 2.68
N TYR A 22 -8.29 3.41 2.08
CA TYR A 22 -7.29 4.25 2.70
C TYR A 22 -7.29 5.63 2.05
N PRO A 23 -7.22 6.71 2.84
CA PRO A 23 -7.05 8.04 2.29
C PRO A 23 -5.71 8.15 1.57
N SER A 24 -5.64 9.06 0.61
CA SER A 24 -4.38 9.35 -0.05
C SER A 24 -3.30 9.72 0.98
N PRO A 25 -2.10 9.13 0.91
CA PRO A 25 -0.97 9.52 1.77
C PRO A 25 -0.63 11.01 1.69
N LEU A 26 -1.08 11.68 0.63
CA LEU A 26 -0.85 13.10 0.39
C LEU A 26 -1.90 14.01 1.05
N GLN A 27 -3.03 13.47 1.48
CA GLN A 27 -4.15 14.26 1.98
C GLN A 27 -4.27 14.30 3.50
N SER A 28 -3.94 13.23 4.20
CA SER A 28 -4.15 13.15 5.65
C SER A 28 -3.47 11.93 6.27
N ARG A 29 -3.25 11.99 7.59
CA ARG A 29 -2.95 10.84 8.45
C ARG A 29 -4.22 10.08 8.88
N ALA A 30 -5.31 10.21 8.16
CA ALA A 30 -6.55 9.53 8.49
C ALA A 30 -6.38 8.02 8.43
N GLU A 31 -6.93 7.32 9.40
CA GLU A 31 -6.99 5.86 9.41
C GLU A 31 -7.86 5.36 8.25
N GLY A 32 -7.58 4.14 7.79
CA GLY A 32 -8.42 3.50 6.78
C GLY A 32 -9.85 3.33 7.27
N CYS A 33 -10.82 3.50 6.40
CA CYS A 33 -12.21 3.26 6.71
C CYS A 33 -12.69 1.91 6.17
N THR A 34 -13.58 1.24 6.92
CA THR A 34 -14.23 0.02 6.44
C THR A 34 -15.36 0.40 5.48
N VAL A 35 -15.23 -0.01 4.23
CA VAL A 35 -16.25 0.17 3.19
C VAL A 35 -17.35 -0.87 3.34
N ASP A 36 -16.94 -2.10 3.67
CA ASP A 36 -17.85 -3.22 3.93
C ASP A 36 -17.16 -4.31 4.76
N SER A 37 -17.97 -5.15 5.41
CA SER A 37 -17.48 -6.28 6.19
C SER A 37 -18.55 -7.35 6.33
N GLY A 38 -18.13 -8.58 6.54
CA GLY A 38 -19.07 -9.68 6.74
C GLY A 38 -18.37 -11.00 7.02
N ARG A 39 -19.14 -12.07 6.87
CA ARG A 39 -18.63 -13.43 7.03
C ARG A 39 -18.38 -14.08 5.69
N VAL A 40 -17.40 -14.95 5.66
CA VAL A 40 -17.08 -15.82 4.52
C VAL A 40 -17.66 -17.20 4.82
N ASN A 41 -18.38 -17.77 3.87
CA ASN A 41 -18.88 -19.13 3.98
C ASN A 41 -17.73 -20.11 3.73
N LEU A 42 -17.36 -20.86 4.76
CA LEU A 42 -16.34 -21.88 4.67
C LEU A 42 -16.94 -23.21 4.21
N PRO A 43 -16.29 -23.93 3.31
CA PRO A 43 -16.72 -25.27 2.92
C PRO A 43 -16.42 -26.28 4.04
N ALA A 44 -17.14 -27.41 4.02
CA ALA A 44 -16.81 -28.55 4.85
C ALA A 44 -15.61 -29.28 4.23
N LEU A 45 -14.43 -29.03 4.79
CA LEU A 45 -13.17 -29.66 4.37
C LEU A 45 -12.58 -30.42 5.54
N GLU A 46 -12.22 -31.67 5.29
CA GLU A 46 -11.44 -32.47 6.23
C GLU A 46 -9.97 -32.02 6.26
N PRO A 47 -9.20 -32.41 7.28
CA PRO A 47 -7.78 -32.12 7.36
C PRO A 47 -7.02 -32.51 6.08
N GLY A 48 -6.23 -31.56 5.55
CA GLY A 48 -5.46 -31.73 4.32
C GLY A 48 -6.22 -31.43 3.02
N GLU A 49 -7.53 -31.24 3.07
CA GLU A 49 -8.32 -30.94 1.88
C GLU A 49 -8.24 -29.46 1.49
N THR A 50 -8.45 -29.19 0.20
CA THR A 50 -8.53 -27.85 -0.39
C THR A 50 -9.90 -27.60 -1.00
N GLY A 51 -10.36 -26.36 -0.97
CA GLY A 51 -11.63 -25.97 -1.55
C GLY A 51 -11.80 -24.47 -1.71
N TYR A 52 -13.00 -24.05 -2.07
CA TYR A 52 -13.33 -22.66 -2.30
C TYR A 52 -14.19 -22.12 -1.17
N ALA A 53 -13.77 -21.00 -0.58
CA ALA A 53 -14.59 -20.20 0.32
C ALA A 53 -15.30 -19.10 -0.48
N CYS A 54 -16.55 -18.79 -0.15
CA CYS A 54 -17.33 -17.81 -0.87
C CYS A 54 -17.74 -16.66 0.03
N ILE A 55 -17.63 -15.45 -0.49
CA ILE A 55 -18.21 -14.24 0.10
C ILE A 55 -19.57 -14.04 -0.55
N ALA A 56 -20.64 -14.50 0.11
CA ALA A 56 -21.99 -14.49 -0.45
C ALA A 56 -22.46 -13.10 -0.92
N ALA A 57 -22.02 -12.04 -0.25
CA ALA A 57 -22.33 -10.67 -0.66
C ALA A 57 -21.81 -10.34 -2.08
N TRP A 58 -20.78 -11.02 -2.56
CA TRP A 58 -20.18 -10.75 -3.88
C TRP A 58 -20.93 -11.42 -5.03
N GLU A 59 -21.89 -12.27 -4.75
CA GLU A 59 -22.83 -12.80 -5.76
C GLU A 59 -23.73 -11.68 -6.29
N ASN A 60 -23.99 -10.64 -5.48
CA ASN A 60 -24.71 -9.45 -5.93
C ASN A 60 -23.76 -8.51 -6.73
N PRO A 61 -24.05 -8.25 -8.02
CA PRO A 61 -23.20 -7.41 -8.86
C PRO A 61 -23.03 -5.97 -8.35
N GLU A 62 -24.06 -5.37 -7.78
CA GLU A 62 -24.03 -3.99 -7.25
C GLU A 62 -23.09 -3.89 -6.05
N ILE A 63 -23.16 -4.86 -5.15
CA ILE A 63 -22.29 -4.93 -3.99
C ILE A 63 -20.85 -5.15 -4.44
N ARG A 64 -20.63 -6.06 -5.38
CA ARG A 64 -19.30 -6.33 -5.95
C ARG A 64 -18.70 -5.09 -6.62
N GLU A 65 -19.46 -4.35 -7.41
CA GLU A 65 -19.02 -3.11 -8.03
C GLU A 65 -18.64 -2.06 -6.99
N LYS A 66 -19.45 -1.92 -5.94
CA LYS A 66 -19.13 -1.01 -4.83
C LYS A 66 -17.79 -1.36 -4.17
N PHE A 67 -17.47 -2.64 -4.00
CA PHE A 67 -16.19 -3.07 -3.43
C PHE A 67 -15.02 -2.68 -4.32
N PHE A 68 -15.11 -3.00 -5.60
CA PHE A 68 -14.03 -2.74 -6.54
C PHE A 68 -13.85 -1.26 -6.85
N SER A 69 -14.89 -0.43 -6.70
CA SER A 69 -14.80 1.00 -6.95
C SER A 69 -14.36 1.84 -5.75
N LYS A 70 -14.60 1.35 -4.52
CA LYS A 70 -14.34 2.13 -3.30
C LYS A 70 -13.33 1.49 -2.35
N GLY A 71 -13.03 0.20 -2.52
CA GLY A 71 -12.12 -0.54 -1.66
C GLY A 71 -10.72 -0.57 -2.25
N ASP A 72 -9.72 -0.43 -1.39
CA ASP A 72 -8.31 -0.54 -1.75
C ASP A 72 -7.74 -1.91 -1.39
N VAL A 73 -8.21 -2.47 -0.28
CA VAL A 73 -7.67 -3.72 0.29
C VAL A 73 -8.82 -4.62 0.79
N LEU A 74 -8.76 -5.89 0.44
CA LEU A 74 -9.53 -6.96 1.06
C LEU A 74 -8.68 -7.57 2.18
N GLU A 75 -9.23 -7.57 3.39
CA GLU A 75 -8.67 -8.27 4.53
C GLU A 75 -9.52 -9.50 4.85
N LEU A 76 -8.88 -10.64 5.03
CA LEU A 76 -9.49 -11.88 5.45
C LEU A 76 -8.91 -12.30 6.80
N GLU A 77 -9.78 -12.53 7.78
CA GLU A 77 -9.42 -12.99 9.12
C GLU A 77 -9.99 -14.39 9.36
N ALA A 78 -9.11 -15.35 9.57
CA ALA A 78 -9.50 -16.70 9.99
C ALA A 78 -9.57 -16.76 11.53
N ILE A 79 -10.65 -17.32 12.04
CA ILE A 79 -10.95 -17.42 13.47
C ILE A 79 -11.10 -18.91 13.82
N GLY A 80 -10.30 -19.34 14.79
CA GLY A 80 -10.32 -20.73 15.27
C GLY A 80 -11.52 -21.07 16.14
N LEU A 81 -11.57 -22.33 16.59
CA LEU A 81 -12.63 -22.84 17.48
C LEU A 81 -12.72 -22.12 18.81
N ASP A 82 -11.60 -21.60 19.30
CA ASP A 82 -11.52 -20.81 20.54
C ASP A 82 -11.96 -19.35 20.38
N GLY A 83 -12.43 -18.98 19.18
CA GLY A 83 -12.84 -17.62 18.85
C GLY A 83 -11.70 -16.63 18.64
N LYS A 84 -10.46 -17.09 18.69
CA LYS A 84 -9.28 -16.23 18.45
C LYS A 84 -8.89 -16.18 16.98
N SER A 85 -8.32 -15.05 16.59
CA SER A 85 -7.74 -14.88 15.28
C SER A 85 -6.54 -15.82 15.11
N VAL A 86 -6.62 -16.68 14.09
CA VAL A 86 -5.55 -17.59 13.71
C VAL A 86 -4.58 -16.90 12.75
N CYS A 87 -5.13 -16.22 11.77
CA CYS A 87 -4.33 -15.42 10.84
C CYS A 87 -5.19 -14.33 10.18
N THR A 88 -4.53 -13.26 9.79
CA THR A 88 -5.10 -12.22 8.94
C THR A 88 -4.28 -12.12 7.67
N ARG A 89 -4.95 -12.06 6.53
CA ARG A 89 -4.35 -11.88 5.20
C ARG A 89 -4.97 -10.69 4.51
N THR A 90 -4.14 -9.90 3.85
CA THR A 90 -4.57 -8.74 3.08
C THR A 90 -4.24 -8.92 1.61
N TYR A 91 -5.19 -8.54 0.77
CA TYR A 91 -5.10 -8.63 -0.69
C TYR A 91 -5.43 -7.26 -1.29
N PRO A 92 -4.58 -6.71 -2.16
CA PRO A 92 -4.91 -5.47 -2.85
C PRO A 92 -6.09 -5.72 -3.80
N ILE A 93 -7.10 -4.85 -3.76
CA ILE A 93 -8.23 -4.83 -4.70
C ILE A 93 -7.83 -4.08 -5.96
N SER A 94 -7.13 -2.96 -5.78
CA SER A 94 -6.55 -2.18 -6.88
C SER A 94 -5.05 -2.42 -7.00
N PHE A 95 -4.55 -2.44 -8.23
CA PHE A 95 -3.10 -2.46 -8.42
C PHE A 95 -2.49 -1.14 -7.96
N ALA A 96 -1.37 -1.20 -7.24
CA ALA A 96 -0.67 -0.03 -6.70
C ALA A 96 -0.42 1.03 -7.78
N LYS A 97 -0.10 0.63 -9.01
CA LYS A 97 0.12 1.55 -10.13
C LYS A 97 -1.11 2.38 -10.45
N SER A 98 -2.27 1.75 -10.66
CA SER A 98 -3.52 2.46 -11.00
C SER A 98 -4.00 3.33 -9.84
N TYR A 99 -3.80 2.89 -8.60
CA TYR A 99 -4.08 3.69 -7.41
C TYR A 99 -3.25 4.98 -7.40
N PHE A 100 -1.93 4.87 -7.57
CA PHE A 100 -1.05 6.03 -7.60
C PHE A 100 -1.30 6.96 -8.79
N GLU A 101 -1.55 6.40 -9.97
CA GLU A 101 -1.90 7.19 -11.16
C GLU A 101 -3.18 8.00 -10.94
N GLY A 102 -4.22 7.40 -10.34
CA GLY A 102 -5.46 8.10 -9.97
C GLY A 102 -5.22 9.21 -8.93
N GLN A 103 -4.40 8.94 -7.91
CA GLN A 103 -4.05 9.93 -6.90
C GLN A 103 -3.25 11.11 -7.51
N LEU A 104 -2.27 10.83 -8.34
CA LEU A 104 -1.47 11.86 -9.02
C LEU A 104 -2.32 12.69 -10.00
N ALA A 105 -3.26 12.06 -10.71
CA ALA A 105 -4.17 12.75 -11.61
C ALA A 105 -5.12 13.71 -10.86
N SER A 106 -5.50 13.38 -9.63
CA SER A 106 -6.35 14.22 -8.79
C SER A 106 -5.64 15.45 -8.22
N LEU A 107 -4.30 15.43 -8.19
CA LEU A 107 -3.51 16.58 -7.75
C LEU A 107 -3.58 17.69 -8.80
N LYS A 108 -4.18 18.82 -8.44
CA LYS A 108 -4.12 20.02 -9.28
C LYS A 108 -2.66 20.44 -9.39
N ARG A 109 -2.11 20.41 -10.58
CA ARG A 109 -0.79 20.99 -10.85
C ARG A 109 -0.89 22.51 -10.71
N THR A 110 -0.45 23.03 -9.57
CA THR A 110 -0.53 24.45 -9.23
C THR A 110 0.84 25.14 -9.36
N GLY A 111 1.71 24.69 -10.23
CA GLY A 111 3.05 25.25 -10.36
C GLY A 111 3.55 25.27 -11.80
N LYS A 112 4.61 26.05 -12.03
CA LYS A 112 5.27 26.18 -13.34
C LYS A 112 6.04 24.93 -13.78
N GLY A 113 5.99 23.86 -13.01
CA GLY A 113 6.76 22.64 -13.22
C GLY A 113 8.12 22.67 -12.52
N CYS A 114 8.84 21.57 -12.64
CA CYS A 114 10.21 21.49 -12.11
C CYS A 114 11.21 21.89 -13.20
N CYS A 115 12.23 22.63 -12.82
CA CYS A 115 13.42 22.88 -13.65
C CYS A 115 14.65 22.20 -13.03
N VAL A 116 15.64 21.95 -13.85
CA VAL A 116 16.91 21.37 -13.44
C VAL A 116 17.99 22.40 -13.64
N ASN A 117 18.75 22.68 -12.58
CA ASN A 117 19.94 23.51 -12.64
C ASN A 117 21.15 22.62 -12.39
N GLU A 118 22.10 22.64 -13.32
CA GLU A 118 23.33 21.86 -13.22
C GLU A 118 24.52 22.77 -12.93
N ALA A 119 25.29 22.40 -11.92
CA ALA A 119 26.58 22.98 -11.58
C ALA A 119 27.64 21.86 -11.58
N ASP A 120 28.92 22.23 -11.46
CA ASP A 120 30.03 21.27 -11.54
C ASP A 120 29.91 20.12 -10.51
N SER A 121 29.47 20.43 -9.30
CA SER A 121 29.40 19.48 -8.19
C SER A 121 27.98 19.11 -7.77
N LEU A 122 26.97 19.88 -8.19
CA LEU A 122 25.58 19.72 -7.75
C LEU A 122 24.62 19.73 -8.93
N ILE A 123 23.57 18.93 -8.81
CA ILE A 123 22.37 18.97 -9.65
C ILE A 123 21.21 19.39 -8.76
N THR A 124 20.54 20.49 -9.08
CA THR A 124 19.43 21.00 -8.27
C THR A 124 18.11 20.90 -9.04
N LEU A 125 17.17 20.17 -8.48
CA LEU A 125 15.77 20.16 -8.93
C LEU A 125 15.03 21.30 -8.27
N CYS A 126 14.56 22.25 -9.07
CA CYS A 126 13.86 23.45 -8.59
C CYS A 126 12.38 23.33 -8.89
N SER A 127 11.54 23.60 -7.88
CA SER A 127 10.10 23.77 -8.02
C SER A 127 9.64 25.08 -7.36
N ASP A 128 8.36 25.42 -7.45
CA ASP A 128 7.82 26.58 -6.76
C ASP A 128 7.87 26.48 -5.22
N TRP A 129 8.01 25.25 -4.68
CA TRP A 129 7.90 24.98 -3.24
C TRP A 129 9.21 24.58 -2.57
N VAL A 130 10.03 23.86 -3.34
CA VAL A 130 11.20 23.19 -2.80
C VAL A 130 12.30 23.14 -3.87
N ASP A 131 13.54 23.36 -3.47
CA ASP A 131 14.71 23.01 -4.27
C ASP A 131 15.45 21.85 -3.59
N ILE A 132 15.76 20.81 -4.36
CA ILE A 132 16.49 19.63 -3.88
C ILE A 132 17.81 19.55 -4.64
N SER A 133 18.92 19.66 -3.91
CA SER A 133 20.25 19.56 -4.48
C SER A 133 20.85 18.18 -4.24
N PHE A 134 21.40 17.59 -5.29
CA PHE A 134 22.10 16.31 -5.27
C PHE A 134 23.57 16.51 -5.57
N ARG A 135 24.44 15.72 -4.96
CA ARG A 135 25.84 15.64 -5.35
C ARG A 135 25.96 14.87 -6.65
N ARG A 136 26.74 15.41 -7.59
CA ARG A 136 26.88 14.79 -8.92
C ARG A 136 27.70 13.48 -8.90
N ASN A 137 28.63 13.35 -7.96
CA ASN A 137 29.54 12.20 -7.88
C ASN A 137 28.86 10.90 -7.37
N ASP A 138 27.89 11.02 -6.47
CA ASP A 138 27.31 9.88 -5.77
C ASP A 138 25.77 9.91 -5.71
N ALA A 139 25.16 10.94 -6.32
CA ALA A 139 23.71 11.17 -6.33
C ALA A 139 23.06 11.27 -4.94
N THR A 140 23.85 11.52 -3.87
CA THR A 140 23.29 11.75 -2.54
C THR A 140 22.63 13.13 -2.46
N ILE A 141 21.57 13.23 -1.66
CA ILE A 141 20.90 14.52 -1.42
C ILE A 141 21.81 15.38 -0.55
N TYR A 142 22.22 16.52 -1.10
CA TYR A 142 23.05 17.48 -0.38
C TYR A 142 22.24 18.40 0.52
N SER A 143 21.14 18.94 0.00
CA SER A 143 20.26 19.84 0.77
C SER A 143 18.85 19.88 0.20
N VAL A 144 17.90 20.22 1.04
CA VAL A 144 16.53 20.54 0.67
C VAL A 144 16.21 21.94 1.14
N LEU A 145 15.93 22.87 0.22
CA LEU A 145 15.50 24.22 0.51
C LEU A 145 13.98 24.31 0.40
N ARG A 146 13.32 24.60 1.50
CA ARG A 146 11.89 24.90 1.51
C ARG A 146 11.66 26.39 1.27
N LYS A 147 11.05 26.74 0.13
CA LYS A 147 10.90 28.14 -0.32
C LYS A 147 9.94 28.96 0.53
N LYS A 148 8.94 28.34 1.15
CA LYS A 148 7.93 29.02 1.98
C LYS A 148 8.53 29.85 3.12
N ASP A 149 9.56 29.34 3.75
CA ASP A 149 10.22 29.96 4.91
C ASP A 149 11.75 30.08 4.74
N ASN A 150 12.21 29.84 3.53
CA ASN A 150 13.62 29.85 3.15
C ASN A 150 14.51 28.97 4.06
N ARG A 151 13.93 27.87 4.54
CA ARG A 151 14.62 26.96 5.46
C ARG A 151 15.39 25.90 4.70
N ILE A 152 16.68 25.85 4.91
CA ILE A 152 17.54 24.77 4.43
C ILE A 152 17.51 23.64 5.47
N ILE A 153 17.23 22.41 5.01
CA ILE A 153 17.35 21.19 5.78
C ILE A 153 18.70 20.58 5.38
N PRO A 154 19.74 20.74 6.19
CA PRO A 154 21.04 20.15 5.88
C PRO A 154 20.93 18.64 6.08
N LEU A 155 21.26 17.89 5.06
CA LEU A 155 21.36 16.42 5.12
C LEU A 155 22.85 16.10 5.11
N LYS A 156 23.45 16.05 6.29
CA LYS A 156 24.81 15.56 6.44
C LYS A 156 24.77 14.05 6.19
N ASP A 157 25.43 13.61 5.11
CA ASP A 157 25.47 12.22 4.68
C ASP A 157 24.12 11.59 4.28
N GLY A 158 23.19 12.43 3.87
CA GLY A 158 21.82 12.25 3.38
C GLY A 158 21.21 10.86 3.34
N PRO A 159 19.94 10.68 3.06
CA PRO A 159 19.44 9.33 2.84
C PRO A 159 20.23 8.73 1.67
N LEU A 160 21.10 7.81 2.00
CA LEU A 160 21.80 7.02 1.00
C LEU A 160 20.73 6.23 0.24
N PRO A 161 20.73 6.25 -1.11
CA PRO A 161 19.93 5.30 -1.84
C PRO A 161 20.39 3.91 -1.38
N VAL A 162 19.47 3.16 -0.75
CA VAL A 162 19.70 1.75 -0.43
C VAL A 162 19.69 0.99 -1.75
N GLY A 163 20.78 1.13 -2.50
CA GLY A 163 21.04 0.33 -3.68
C GLY A 163 21.48 -1.05 -3.22
N MET A 164 20.88 -2.12 -3.77
CA MET A 164 21.47 -3.44 -3.67
C MET A 164 22.91 -3.37 -4.17
N GLN A 165 23.87 -3.57 -3.27
CA GLN A 165 25.23 -3.87 -3.68
C GLN A 165 25.21 -5.27 -4.27
N MET A 166 25.11 -5.38 -5.59
CA MET A 166 25.41 -6.61 -6.29
C MET A 166 26.92 -6.83 -6.21
N LYS A 167 27.35 -7.69 -5.29
CA LYS A 167 28.73 -8.18 -5.25
C LYS A 167 28.81 -9.27 -6.32
N LEU A 168 29.40 -8.96 -7.47
CA LEU A 168 29.84 -9.98 -8.40
C LEU A 168 30.89 -10.83 -7.69
N VAL A 169 30.54 -12.08 -7.38
CA VAL A 169 31.49 -13.09 -6.93
C VAL A 169 32.05 -13.72 -8.19
N SER A 170 33.29 -13.39 -8.49
CA SER A 170 34.10 -14.05 -9.52
C SER A 170 34.54 -15.42 -9.05
#